data_7a9d592c1e10bae3959744030703d0c6
#
_entry.id   7a9d592c1e10bae3959744030703d0c6
#
_cell.length_a   1.000
_cell.length_b   1.000
_cell.length_c   1.000
_cell.angle_alpha   90.00
_cell.angle_beta   90.00
_cell.angle_gamma   90.00
#
_symmetry.space_group_name_H-M   'P 1'
#
loop_
_entity.id
_entity.type
_entity.pdbx_description
1 polymer ?
#
loop_
_entity_poly.entity_id
_entity_poly.type
_entity_poly.pdbx_seq_one_letter_code
_entity_poly.pdbx_strand_id
1 'polypeptide(L)'
;MFTPKIRNWQISFRIRVSALVISASHLLVMQTYAQGDAVVEEVSGRNQVIQMVKTDTPPIIDGIMDDIWHTGAVIDDFHQVEPIEYSEPSEETIVYVLYGENAIYVAARMLYENPEDIIANTMIQGGNMRYDDKIRVFLNPFNDGRNGYYFEANANGIRTEAIFENVKDLNRDWTGIWFVESEPTDEGWFVELAVPYETISFDPNSENWGISFQRGIESNSEDIGWTSFNRSTDPSNFGTAVGMRGMNQGIGLDIIPAVNVTNRRAYDPDTSDTEFRPSLNLFYKINPNLTSALTFNSDFSATDVDNRQVQLTRFNLFFPEQRRFFLQEADIFEFGGLNRNGKPFFSRRIGIGPGGQNLDLEAGGKLTGRIGRWNVGALAVKQAGNADILADLPAGSRVINDSDLFVGRASANVLGQSTVGAIVTHGNPTRDESNTVVGVDFNYLNNRSFEDITIEGQVWYQQSNTDGLDGDDDAWGATLASPNNSGFSGELQYRQLGKNYFPALGFANRVGIKQADAEVGHIYRFGRGGWLRSVENNAEFSTISDTDGNVQTEEFELEFARF
;
A
#
# COMPACT_ATOMS: atom_id res chain seq x y z
N MET A 1 -10.84 -30.12 49.47
CA MET A 1 -10.79 -30.83 48.20
C MET A 1 -10.19 -29.87 47.18
N PHE A 2 -8.89 -29.92 46.99
CA PHE A 2 -8.15 -29.03 46.06
C PHE A 2 -8.11 -29.69 44.67
N THR A 3 -8.79 -29.12 43.70
CA THR A 3 -8.61 -29.49 42.30
C THR A 3 -7.46 -28.67 41.71
N PRO A 4 -6.43 -29.29 41.11
CA PRO A 4 -5.39 -28.55 40.48
C PRO A 4 -5.92 -27.98 39.14
N LYS A 5 -5.80 -26.64 38.95
CA LYS A 5 -5.94 -25.99 37.65
C LYS A 5 -4.81 -26.47 36.77
N ILE A 6 -5.10 -27.32 35.80
CA ILE A 6 -4.20 -27.66 34.72
C ILE A 6 -4.07 -26.40 33.85
N ARG A 7 -2.90 -25.75 33.89
CA ARG A 7 -2.49 -24.73 32.91
C ARG A 7 -2.19 -25.45 31.61
N ASN A 8 -3.05 -25.32 30.62
CA ASN A 8 -2.70 -25.73 29.25
C ASN A 8 -1.74 -24.70 28.68
N TRP A 9 -0.47 -24.99 28.80
CA TRP A 9 0.59 -24.33 28.03
C TRP A 9 0.61 -24.98 26.66
N GLN A 10 0.11 -24.30 25.64
CA GLN A 10 0.39 -24.63 24.26
C GLN A 10 1.65 -23.86 23.85
N ILE A 11 2.79 -24.47 24.07
CA ILE A 11 4.06 -24.04 23.43
C ILE A 11 4.05 -24.70 22.07
N SER A 12 3.81 -23.97 21.01
CA SER A 12 3.96 -24.52 19.66
C SER A 12 5.38 -24.21 19.17
N PHE A 13 6.26 -25.21 19.21
CA PHE A 13 7.54 -25.16 18.53
C PHE A 13 7.31 -25.50 17.05
N ARG A 14 7.43 -24.52 16.17
CA ARG A 14 7.48 -24.77 14.73
C ARG A 14 8.93 -24.67 14.28
N ILE A 15 9.63 -25.80 14.24
CA ILE A 15 10.95 -25.89 13.58
C ILE A 15 10.67 -26.25 12.12
N ARG A 16 10.76 -25.27 11.23
CA ARG A 16 10.81 -25.53 9.79
C ARG A 16 12.24 -25.85 9.40
N VAL A 17 12.56 -27.14 9.32
CA VAL A 17 13.83 -27.60 8.75
C VAL A 17 13.63 -27.82 7.28
N SER A 18 13.97 -26.83 6.46
CA SER A 18 14.05 -27.00 5.01
C SER A 18 15.42 -27.59 4.69
N ALA A 19 15.44 -28.93 4.47
CA ALA A 19 16.54 -29.73 3.95
C ALA A 19 17.87 -29.68 4.72
N LEU A 20 18.04 -30.67 5.56
CA LEU A 20 19.29 -31.02 6.23
C LEU A 20 20.23 -31.70 5.24
N VAL A 21 21.14 -30.98 4.61
CA VAL A 21 22.50 -31.49 4.25
C VAL A 21 23.41 -30.27 4.11
N ILE A 22 24.42 -30.16 4.93
CA ILE A 22 25.59 -29.27 4.95
C ILE A 22 25.70 -28.47 6.27
N SER A 23 26.01 -29.14 7.37
CA SER A 23 26.36 -28.44 8.61
C SER A 23 27.82 -28.60 9.06
N ALA A 24 28.69 -29.23 8.29
CA ALA A 24 30.08 -29.44 8.70
C ALA A 24 31.15 -28.78 7.81
N SER A 25 30.82 -28.26 6.65
CA SER A 25 31.80 -27.65 5.72
C SER A 25 31.80 -26.12 5.72
N HIS A 26 30.86 -25.45 6.41
CA HIS A 26 30.69 -24.00 6.32
C HIS A 26 31.61 -23.18 7.25
N LEU A 27 32.17 -23.76 8.28
CA LEU A 27 33.11 -23.02 9.15
C LEU A 27 34.53 -22.87 8.55
N LEU A 28 34.86 -23.61 7.49
CA LEU A 28 36.21 -23.57 6.88
C LEU A 28 36.26 -22.75 5.57
N VAL A 29 35.13 -22.41 4.97
CA VAL A 29 35.06 -21.60 3.72
C VAL A 29 34.97 -20.10 3.99
N MET A 30 34.61 -19.67 5.19
CA MET A 30 34.48 -18.24 5.52
C MET A 30 35.81 -17.47 5.64
N GLN A 31 36.97 -18.12 5.57
CA GLN A 31 38.27 -17.41 5.70
C GLN A 31 39.00 -17.15 4.38
N THR A 32 38.47 -17.55 3.23
CA THR A 32 39.21 -17.44 1.96
C THR A 32 38.60 -16.52 0.89
N TYR A 33 37.45 -15.88 1.14
CA TYR A 33 36.84 -14.97 0.18
C TYR A 33 36.76 -13.49 0.61
N ALA A 34 37.53 -13.10 1.61
CA ALA A 34 37.61 -11.72 2.08
C ALA A 34 38.84 -10.99 1.52
N GLN A 35 39.13 -11.10 0.23
CA GLN A 35 40.11 -10.24 -0.46
C GLN A 35 39.85 -10.26 -1.98
N GLY A 36 38.94 -9.43 -2.39
CA GLY A 36 38.81 -8.95 -3.74
C GLY A 36 38.20 -7.55 -3.62
N ASP A 37 39.06 -6.56 -3.35
CA ASP A 37 38.70 -5.16 -3.49
C ASP A 37 38.41 -4.91 -4.99
N ALA A 38 37.17 -5.16 -5.41
CA ALA A 38 36.63 -4.46 -6.54
C ALA A 38 36.35 -3.03 -6.04
N VAL A 39 37.12 -2.08 -6.52
CA VAL A 39 36.77 -0.67 -6.50
C VAL A 39 35.42 -0.59 -7.22
N VAL A 40 34.33 -0.65 -6.45
CA VAL A 40 33.02 -0.26 -6.94
C VAL A 40 33.13 1.24 -7.12
N GLU A 41 33.29 1.68 -8.36
CA GLU A 41 32.98 3.05 -8.73
C GLU A 41 31.62 3.34 -8.13
N GLU A 42 31.50 4.44 -7.43
CA GLU A 42 30.32 4.87 -6.68
C GLU A 42 29.13 5.03 -7.67
N VAL A 43 28.47 3.94 -8.04
CA VAL A 43 27.22 3.96 -8.79
C VAL A 43 26.16 4.39 -7.77
N SER A 44 25.98 5.68 -7.68
CA SER A 44 25.01 6.33 -6.83
C SER A 44 23.60 6.10 -7.38
N GLY A 45 23.02 4.93 -7.12
CA GLY A 45 21.59 4.68 -7.36
C GLY A 45 20.66 5.49 -6.46
N ARG A 46 21.21 6.49 -5.76
CA ARG A 46 20.49 7.39 -4.85
C ARG A 46 20.68 8.84 -5.31
N ASN A 47 19.66 9.66 -5.02
CA ASN A 47 19.71 11.12 -5.26
C ASN A 47 19.90 11.51 -6.74
N GLN A 48 19.49 10.65 -7.66
CA GLN A 48 19.48 10.98 -9.08
C GLN A 48 18.60 12.21 -9.35
N VAL A 49 19.03 13.08 -10.25
CA VAL A 49 18.30 14.30 -10.60
C VAL A 49 18.18 14.39 -12.11
N ILE A 50 16.96 14.66 -12.60
CA ILE A 50 16.71 14.87 -14.01
C ILE A 50 16.06 16.22 -14.24
N GLN A 51 16.60 16.97 -15.22
CA GLN A 51 16.00 18.22 -15.68
C GLN A 51 14.86 17.91 -16.65
N MET A 52 13.65 18.27 -16.26
CA MET A 52 12.45 18.02 -17.07
C MET A 52 12.35 18.94 -18.27
N VAL A 53 11.89 18.40 -19.38
CA VAL A 53 11.70 19.13 -20.64
C VAL A 53 10.20 19.30 -20.89
N LYS A 54 9.79 20.57 -21.07
CA LYS A 54 8.40 20.90 -21.40
C LYS A 54 8.16 20.80 -22.90
N THR A 55 7.06 20.16 -23.29
CA THR A 55 6.59 20.14 -24.67
C THR A 55 5.30 20.91 -24.82
N ASP A 56 5.18 21.69 -25.89
CA ASP A 56 3.93 22.34 -26.29
C ASP A 56 3.07 21.45 -27.21
N THR A 57 3.69 20.39 -27.76
CA THR A 57 3.00 19.41 -28.61
C THR A 57 3.01 18.07 -27.90
N PRO A 58 1.87 17.58 -27.42
CA PRO A 58 1.78 16.25 -26.79
C PRO A 58 2.22 15.14 -27.75
N PRO A 59 3.00 14.14 -27.30
CA PRO A 59 3.22 12.91 -28.06
C PRO A 59 1.89 12.20 -28.37
N ILE A 60 1.84 11.48 -29.47
CA ILE A 60 0.75 10.56 -29.77
C ILE A 60 1.08 9.24 -29.06
N ILE A 61 0.15 8.69 -28.30
CA ILE A 61 0.35 7.42 -27.58
C ILE A 61 -0.23 6.32 -28.48
N ASP A 62 0.59 5.77 -29.36
CA ASP A 62 0.20 4.76 -30.36
C ASP A 62 1.17 3.57 -30.48
N GLY A 63 2.21 3.53 -29.61
CA GLY A 63 3.22 2.49 -29.59
C GLY A 63 4.34 2.67 -30.63
N ILE A 64 4.38 3.81 -31.32
CA ILE A 64 5.37 4.11 -32.36
C ILE A 64 6.31 5.21 -31.87
N MET A 65 7.62 4.98 -31.97
CA MET A 65 8.63 5.95 -31.56
C MET A 65 8.65 7.17 -32.48
N ASP A 66 8.06 8.27 -32.03
CA ASP A 66 8.07 9.56 -32.72
C ASP A 66 9.33 10.38 -32.45
N ASP A 67 9.70 11.29 -33.39
CA ASP A 67 10.85 12.19 -33.24
C ASP A 67 10.76 13.10 -31.99
N ILE A 68 9.57 13.38 -31.50
CA ILE A 68 9.35 14.23 -30.33
C ILE A 68 10.01 13.67 -29.08
N TRP A 69 10.07 12.35 -28.92
CA TRP A 69 10.68 11.71 -27.76
C TRP A 69 12.16 12.04 -27.61
N HIS A 70 12.88 12.22 -28.73
CA HIS A 70 14.29 12.62 -28.71
C HIS A 70 14.54 14.04 -28.20
N THR A 71 13.48 14.85 -28.03
CA THR A 71 13.58 16.17 -27.40
C THR A 71 13.46 16.11 -25.88
N GLY A 72 13.01 14.97 -25.33
CA GLY A 72 12.76 14.77 -23.91
C GLY A 72 14.04 14.61 -23.09
N ALA A 73 13.85 14.56 -21.79
CA ALA A 73 14.90 14.15 -20.87
C ALA A 73 15.15 12.64 -21.03
N VAL A 74 16.41 12.23 -21.06
CA VAL A 74 16.81 10.84 -21.31
C VAL A 74 17.41 10.24 -20.04
N ILE A 75 17.03 9.01 -19.74
CA ILE A 75 17.52 8.19 -18.64
C ILE A 75 17.96 6.85 -19.24
N ASP A 76 19.23 6.53 -19.12
CA ASP A 76 19.87 5.32 -19.64
C ASP A 76 20.85 4.69 -18.62
N ASP A 77 21.02 5.32 -17.45
CA ASP A 77 21.92 4.90 -16.38
C ASP A 77 21.21 3.97 -15.37
N PHE A 78 20.59 2.90 -15.86
CA PHE A 78 19.97 1.90 -15.04
C PHE A 78 21.00 0.97 -14.39
N HIS A 79 20.66 0.45 -13.21
CA HIS A 79 21.42 -0.58 -12.50
C HIS A 79 20.50 -1.72 -12.04
N GLN A 80 21.05 -2.88 -11.75
CA GLN A 80 20.27 -3.96 -11.16
C GLN A 80 19.81 -3.61 -9.74
N VAL A 81 18.53 -3.87 -9.48
CA VAL A 81 17.95 -3.91 -8.14
C VAL A 81 17.96 -5.34 -7.62
N GLU A 82 17.62 -6.29 -8.48
CA GLU A 82 17.67 -7.73 -8.28
C GLU A 82 18.35 -8.39 -9.51
N PRO A 83 19.18 -9.42 -9.38
CA PRO A 83 19.60 -10.12 -8.17
C PRO A 83 20.75 -9.47 -7.41
N ILE A 84 21.51 -8.56 -7.99
CA ILE A 84 22.70 -7.93 -7.38
C ILE A 84 22.58 -6.41 -7.52
N GLU A 85 22.16 -5.75 -6.44
CA GLU A 85 21.97 -4.30 -6.43
C GLU A 85 23.23 -3.56 -6.88
N TYR A 86 23.04 -2.52 -7.68
CA TYR A 86 24.08 -1.68 -8.32
C TYR A 86 24.99 -2.38 -9.33
N SER A 87 24.68 -3.61 -9.75
CA SER A 87 25.40 -4.24 -10.87
C SER A 87 24.87 -3.74 -12.21
N GLU A 88 25.69 -3.91 -13.26
CA GLU A 88 25.31 -3.63 -14.64
C GLU A 88 24.08 -4.46 -15.05
N PRO A 89 23.10 -3.86 -15.75
CA PRO A 89 21.97 -4.57 -16.33
C PRO A 89 22.40 -5.62 -17.37
N SER A 90 21.58 -6.67 -17.52
CA SER A 90 21.81 -7.65 -18.60
C SER A 90 21.34 -7.15 -19.96
N GLU A 91 20.37 -6.23 -19.99
CA GLU A 91 19.76 -5.68 -21.18
C GLU A 91 19.64 -4.15 -21.06
N GLU A 92 19.81 -3.43 -22.15
CA GLU A 92 19.77 -1.97 -22.19
C GLU A 92 18.33 -1.44 -22.12
N THR A 93 18.15 -0.35 -21.40
CA THR A 93 16.87 0.36 -21.26
C THR A 93 17.09 1.85 -21.41
N ILE A 94 16.30 2.49 -22.25
CA ILE A 94 16.33 3.93 -22.46
C ILE A 94 14.95 4.50 -22.22
N VAL A 95 14.82 5.40 -21.26
CA VAL A 95 13.56 6.07 -20.91
C VAL A 95 13.64 7.53 -21.34
N TYR A 96 12.57 8.00 -21.97
CA TYR A 96 12.37 9.38 -22.38
C TYR A 96 11.23 9.97 -21.57
N VAL A 97 11.44 11.18 -21.04
CA VAL A 97 10.43 11.85 -20.22
C VAL A 97 10.18 13.27 -20.75
N LEU A 98 8.91 13.56 -20.96
CA LEU A 98 8.42 14.88 -21.35
C LEU A 98 7.28 15.29 -20.40
N TYR A 99 7.04 16.57 -20.25
CA TYR A 99 5.80 17.03 -19.63
C TYR A 99 5.16 18.15 -20.45
N GLY A 100 3.85 18.14 -20.49
CA GLY A 100 3.06 19.18 -21.14
C GLY A 100 2.26 20.00 -20.15
N GLU A 101 1.28 20.74 -20.65
CA GLU A 101 0.34 21.48 -19.82
C GLU A 101 -0.61 20.56 -19.06
N ASN A 102 -1.02 19.42 -19.66
CA ASN A 102 -2.11 18.58 -19.12
C ASN A 102 -1.68 17.19 -18.66
N ALA A 103 -0.46 16.75 -18.98
CA ALA A 103 0.03 15.42 -18.64
C ALA A 103 1.55 15.35 -18.54
N ILE A 104 2.06 14.35 -17.84
CA ILE A 104 3.40 13.85 -17.95
C ILE A 104 3.41 12.67 -18.93
N TYR A 105 4.43 12.59 -19.75
CA TYR A 105 4.59 11.59 -20.81
C TYR A 105 5.89 10.84 -20.60
N VAL A 106 5.84 9.52 -20.73
CA VAL A 106 7.01 8.64 -20.63
C VAL A 106 7.01 7.70 -21.81
N ALA A 107 8.15 7.52 -22.46
CA ALA A 107 8.36 6.44 -23.39
C ALA A 107 9.59 5.63 -22.98
N ALA A 108 9.62 4.36 -23.31
CA ALA A 108 10.77 3.52 -23.01
C ALA A 108 11.04 2.53 -24.14
N ARG A 109 12.34 2.42 -24.51
CA ARG A 109 12.87 1.37 -25.35
C ARG A 109 13.49 0.31 -24.45
N MET A 110 12.95 -0.88 -24.47
CA MET A 110 13.46 -2.05 -23.79
C MET A 110 14.16 -2.96 -24.80
N LEU A 111 15.48 -2.82 -24.90
CA LEU A 111 16.28 -3.59 -25.82
C LEU A 111 16.52 -5.01 -25.29
N TYR A 112 16.70 -5.95 -26.21
CA TYR A 112 16.99 -7.35 -25.94
C TYR A 112 18.04 -7.86 -26.94
N GLU A 113 19.01 -8.62 -26.45
CA GLU A 113 19.92 -9.35 -27.33
C GLU A 113 19.14 -10.33 -28.23
N ASN A 114 18.11 -10.97 -27.66
CA ASN A 114 17.19 -11.86 -28.38
C ASN A 114 15.74 -11.46 -28.08
N PRO A 115 15.04 -10.76 -28.97
CA PRO A 115 13.64 -10.34 -28.73
C PRO A 115 12.65 -11.50 -28.53
N GLU A 116 13.02 -12.73 -28.90
CA GLU A 116 12.21 -13.93 -28.62
C GLU A 116 12.19 -14.30 -27.14
N ASP A 117 13.07 -13.76 -26.32
CA ASP A 117 13.14 -14.00 -24.88
C ASP A 117 12.14 -13.13 -24.07
N ILE A 118 11.41 -12.23 -24.74
CA ILE A 118 10.38 -11.39 -24.11
C ILE A 118 9.21 -12.25 -23.62
N ILE A 119 8.89 -12.12 -22.34
CA ILE A 119 7.82 -12.86 -21.68
C ILE A 119 6.67 -11.91 -21.32
N ALA A 120 5.51 -12.06 -21.96
CA ALA A 120 4.32 -11.28 -21.66
C ALA A 120 3.08 -12.19 -21.74
N ASN A 121 2.71 -12.80 -20.63
CA ASN A 121 1.64 -13.80 -20.56
C ASN A 121 0.30 -13.19 -20.11
N THR A 122 0.33 -12.09 -19.38
CA THR A 122 -0.86 -11.43 -18.84
C THR A 122 -1.56 -10.65 -19.96
N MET A 123 -2.87 -10.94 -20.14
CA MET A 123 -3.72 -10.33 -21.15
C MET A 123 -4.96 -9.65 -20.55
N ILE A 124 -5.05 -9.57 -19.23
CA ILE A 124 -6.20 -9.02 -18.51
C ILE A 124 -5.76 -7.72 -17.84
N GLN A 125 -6.46 -6.62 -18.12
CA GLN A 125 -6.22 -5.32 -17.48
C GLN A 125 -6.38 -5.44 -15.95
N GLY A 126 -5.44 -4.86 -15.20
CA GLY A 126 -5.36 -5.02 -13.75
C GLY A 126 -4.84 -6.38 -13.28
N GLY A 127 -4.44 -7.25 -14.21
CA GLY A 127 -3.90 -8.58 -13.89
C GLY A 127 -2.53 -8.52 -13.20
N ASN A 128 -2.16 -9.63 -12.56
CA ASN A 128 -0.87 -9.76 -11.91
C ASN A 128 0.24 -10.04 -12.95
N MET A 129 1.07 -9.06 -13.22
CA MET A 129 2.19 -9.13 -14.16
C MET A 129 3.52 -9.56 -13.51
N ARG A 130 3.47 -10.29 -12.40
CA ARG A 130 4.67 -10.70 -11.66
C ARG A 130 5.71 -11.41 -12.53
N TYR A 131 5.25 -12.21 -13.49
CA TYR A 131 6.07 -13.05 -14.36
C TYR A 131 6.08 -12.56 -15.81
N ASP A 132 5.89 -11.26 -16.03
CA ASP A 132 5.94 -10.63 -17.34
C ASP A 132 7.08 -9.63 -17.40
N ASP A 133 7.66 -9.46 -18.59
CA ASP A 133 8.48 -8.29 -18.90
C ASP A 133 7.63 -7.03 -18.82
N LYS A 134 8.09 -6.06 -18.06
CA LYS A 134 7.30 -4.90 -17.68
C LYS A 134 8.16 -3.67 -17.39
N ILE A 135 7.55 -2.53 -17.58
CA ILE A 135 8.07 -1.24 -17.10
C ILE A 135 7.18 -0.72 -15.97
N ARG A 136 7.79 -0.12 -14.98
CA ARG A 136 7.14 0.56 -13.87
C ARG A 136 7.56 2.02 -13.86
N VAL A 137 6.60 2.90 -13.74
CA VAL A 137 6.79 4.35 -13.60
C VAL A 137 6.26 4.75 -12.24
N PHE A 138 7.09 5.42 -11.47
CA PHE A 138 6.78 5.89 -10.13
C PHE A 138 6.76 7.41 -10.10
N LEU A 139 5.71 8.00 -9.55
CA LEU A 139 5.56 9.44 -9.42
C LEU A 139 5.23 9.81 -7.96
N ASN A 140 5.99 10.73 -7.39
CA ASN A 140 5.68 11.38 -6.12
C ASN A 140 5.60 12.90 -6.33
N PRO A 141 4.43 13.42 -6.74
CA PRO A 141 4.26 14.82 -7.11
C PRO A 141 4.42 15.82 -5.95
N PHE A 142 4.43 15.35 -4.71
CA PHE A 142 4.69 16.15 -3.52
C PHE A 142 6.15 16.09 -3.07
N ASN A 143 6.92 15.16 -3.61
CA ASN A 143 8.32 14.89 -3.25
C ASN A 143 8.54 14.76 -1.73
N ASP A 144 7.58 14.15 -1.05
CA ASP A 144 7.57 13.99 0.40
C ASP A 144 8.28 12.71 0.87
N GLY A 145 8.68 11.83 -0.07
CA GLY A 145 9.37 10.58 0.20
C GLY A 145 8.50 9.51 0.90
N ARG A 146 7.17 9.63 0.84
CA ARG A 146 6.26 8.72 1.53
C ARG A 146 5.12 8.21 0.68
N ASN A 147 4.55 9.06 -0.15
CA ASN A 147 3.38 8.77 -0.95
C ASN A 147 3.77 8.77 -2.43
N GLY A 148 2.96 8.16 -3.28
CA GLY A 148 3.24 8.17 -4.70
C GLY A 148 2.25 7.35 -5.49
N TYR A 149 2.37 7.48 -6.79
CA TYR A 149 1.61 6.74 -7.78
C TYR A 149 2.51 5.72 -8.47
N TYR A 150 1.95 4.59 -8.78
CA TYR A 150 2.58 3.47 -9.44
C TYR A 150 1.81 3.15 -10.70
N PHE A 151 2.49 3.10 -11.83
CA PHE A 151 1.95 2.71 -13.13
C PHE A 151 2.84 1.62 -13.71
N GLU A 152 2.25 0.52 -14.15
CA GLU A 152 2.98 -0.64 -14.67
C GLU A 152 2.33 -1.10 -15.97
N ALA A 153 3.15 -1.40 -16.97
CA ALA A 153 2.73 -1.95 -18.24
C ALA A 153 3.65 -3.08 -18.69
N ASN A 154 3.09 -4.13 -19.30
CA ASN A 154 3.86 -5.19 -19.93
C ASN A 154 4.01 -4.99 -21.44
N ALA A 155 4.78 -5.87 -22.09
CA ALA A 155 5.03 -5.80 -23.52
C ALA A 155 3.77 -5.99 -24.41
N ASN A 156 2.64 -6.46 -23.85
CA ASN A 156 1.35 -6.55 -24.54
C ASN A 156 0.48 -5.29 -24.36
N GLY A 157 0.97 -4.21 -23.73
CA GLY A 157 0.17 -3.03 -23.42
C GLY A 157 -0.87 -3.24 -22.33
N ILE A 158 -0.78 -4.35 -21.59
CA ILE A 158 -1.61 -4.55 -20.40
C ILE A 158 -1.09 -3.68 -19.27
N ARG A 159 -2.01 -3.01 -18.58
CA ARG A 159 -1.67 -2.04 -17.55
C ARG A 159 -2.25 -2.38 -16.18
N THR A 160 -1.56 -1.94 -15.14
CA THR A 160 -2.06 -1.88 -13.76
C THR A 160 -1.53 -0.62 -13.07
N GLU A 161 -2.27 -0.14 -12.11
CA GLU A 161 -1.92 1.05 -11.34
C GLU A 161 -2.12 0.81 -9.85
N ALA A 162 -1.46 1.63 -9.03
CA ALA A 162 -1.59 1.62 -7.57
C ALA A 162 -1.20 2.97 -6.97
N ILE A 163 -1.50 3.16 -5.69
CA ILE A 163 -0.91 4.21 -4.86
C ILE A 163 -0.05 3.59 -3.75
N PHE A 164 1.01 4.31 -3.37
CA PHE A 164 1.78 3.97 -2.18
C PHE A 164 1.05 4.45 -0.92
N GLU A 165 0.85 3.51 0.01
CA GLU A 165 0.45 3.78 1.39
C GLU A 165 1.64 3.45 2.30
N ASN A 166 1.94 4.30 3.29
CA ASN A 166 3.03 4.06 4.25
C ASN A 166 4.40 3.69 3.63
N VAL A 167 4.77 4.35 2.54
CA VAL A 167 6.07 4.19 1.85
C VAL A 167 6.20 2.89 1.04
N LYS A 168 5.84 1.73 1.59
CA LYS A 168 6.09 0.42 0.95
C LYS A 168 4.85 -0.30 0.50
N ASP A 169 3.72 -0.01 1.12
CA ASP A 169 2.48 -0.73 0.86
C ASP A 169 1.82 -0.17 -0.41
N LEU A 170 1.60 -1.02 -1.40
CA LEU A 170 0.88 -0.67 -2.63
C LEU A 170 -0.59 -1.04 -2.51
N ASN A 171 -1.46 -0.04 -2.60
CA ASN A 171 -2.90 -0.24 -2.73
C ASN A 171 -3.25 -0.34 -4.23
N ARG A 172 -3.48 -1.56 -4.71
CA ARG A 172 -3.82 -1.88 -6.11
C ARG A 172 -5.32 -1.79 -6.40
N ASP A 173 -6.14 -1.51 -5.40
CA ASP A 173 -7.58 -1.27 -5.58
C ASP A 173 -7.86 0.18 -6.03
N TRP A 174 -6.85 1.06 -5.97
CA TRP A 174 -6.92 2.40 -6.56
C TRP A 174 -6.85 2.33 -8.08
N THR A 175 -7.67 3.12 -8.74
CA THR A 175 -7.68 3.24 -10.21
C THR A 175 -7.64 4.70 -10.65
N GLY A 176 -6.93 4.98 -11.72
CA GLY A 176 -6.81 6.27 -12.35
C GLY A 176 -6.98 6.22 -13.87
N ILE A 177 -7.23 7.37 -14.48
CA ILE A 177 -7.28 7.48 -15.94
C ILE A 177 -5.87 7.78 -16.44
N TRP A 178 -5.29 6.86 -17.20
CA TRP A 178 -4.02 7.03 -17.89
C TRP A 178 -4.01 6.21 -19.17
N PHE A 179 -3.07 6.49 -20.06
CA PHE A 179 -3.01 5.90 -21.38
C PHE A 179 -1.68 5.19 -21.55
N VAL A 180 -1.68 4.06 -22.22
CA VAL A 180 -0.48 3.29 -22.55
C VAL A 180 -0.72 2.50 -23.84
N GLU A 181 0.30 2.48 -24.69
CA GLU A 181 0.39 1.61 -25.84
C GLU A 181 1.79 1.01 -25.89
N SER A 182 1.88 -0.24 -26.30
CA SER A 182 3.13 -0.99 -26.35
C SER A 182 3.16 -1.84 -27.61
N GLU A 183 4.30 -1.83 -28.30
CA GLU A 183 4.50 -2.59 -29.52
C GLU A 183 5.86 -3.30 -29.51
N PRO A 184 5.93 -4.55 -29.99
CA PRO A 184 7.19 -5.25 -30.20
C PRO A 184 7.98 -4.58 -31.34
N THR A 185 9.31 -4.61 -31.22
CA THR A 185 10.25 -4.11 -32.24
C THR A 185 11.25 -5.19 -32.62
N ASP A 186 12.02 -4.96 -33.68
CA ASP A 186 13.10 -5.88 -34.08
C ASP A 186 14.24 -5.97 -33.04
N GLU A 187 14.32 -4.98 -32.13
CA GLU A 187 15.38 -4.86 -31.10
C GLU A 187 14.86 -5.15 -29.67
N GLY A 188 13.56 -5.44 -29.50
CA GLY A 188 12.94 -5.62 -28.19
C GLY A 188 11.49 -5.19 -28.20
N TRP A 189 11.11 -4.24 -27.36
CA TRP A 189 9.79 -3.63 -27.35
C TRP A 189 9.84 -2.16 -26.94
N PHE A 190 8.82 -1.42 -27.35
CA PHE A 190 8.67 -0.01 -27.10
C PHE A 190 7.33 0.23 -26.38
N VAL A 191 7.29 1.17 -25.47
CA VAL A 191 6.08 1.55 -24.78
C VAL A 191 6.01 3.06 -24.61
N GLU A 192 4.81 3.58 -24.71
CA GLU A 192 4.48 4.99 -24.45
C GLU A 192 3.35 5.06 -23.44
N LEU A 193 3.44 6.02 -22.53
CA LEU A 193 2.37 6.27 -21.58
C LEU A 193 2.19 7.77 -21.32
N ALA A 194 0.95 8.15 -21.02
CA ALA A 194 0.57 9.49 -20.62
C ALA A 194 -0.26 9.43 -19.33
N VAL A 195 0.17 10.20 -18.32
CA VAL A 195 -0.54 10.35 -17.05
C VAL A 195 -1.08 11.78 -16.97
N PRO A 196 -2.40 11.99 -17.17
CA PRO A 196 -3.02 13.29 -17.04
C PRO A 196 -2.95 13.85 -15.62
N TYR A 197 -2.76 15.16 -15.46
CA TYR A 197 -2.72 15.80 -14.15
C TYR A 197 -4.08 15.81 -13.44
N GLU A 198 -5.15 15.56 -14.17
CA GLU A 198 -6.47 15.33 -13.55
C GLU A 198 -6.54 14.02 -12.77
N THR A 199 -5.69 13.03 -13.08
CA THR A 199 -5.64 11.73 -12.40
C THR A 199 -4.92 11.82 -11.06
N ILE A 200 -3.84 12.58 -10.98
CA ILE A 200 -2.94 12.63 -9.83
C ILE A 200 -3.07 13.95 -9.08
N SER A 201 -2.86 13.93 -7.75
CA SER A 201 -2.77 15.15 -6.94
C SER A 201 -1.32 15.61 -6.88
N PHE A 202 -1.07 16.92 -6.95
CA PHE A 202 0.28 17.48 -6.93
C PHE A 202 0.33 18.85 -6.24
N ASP A 203 1.50 19.30 -5.82
CA ASP A 203 1.70 20.67 -5.33
C ASP A 203 1.93 21.62 -6.50
N PRO A 204 0.99 22.53 -6.81
CA PRO A 204 1.13 23.47 -7.93
C PRO A 204 2.26 24.48 -7.76
N ASN A 205 2.81 24.62 -6.54
CA ASN A 205 3.91 25.53 -6.23
C ASN A 205 5.26 24.80 -6.24
N SER A 206 5.28 23.47 -6.27
CA SER A 206 6.52 22.70 -6.36
C SER A 206 6.94 22.51 -7.82
N GLU A 207 8.20 22.80 -8.09
CA GLU A 207 8.84 22.53 -9.38
C GLU A 207 9.55 21.17 -9.40
N ASN A 208 9.54 20.47 -8.26
CA ASN A 208 10.30 19.24 -8.06
C ASN A 208 9.35 18.10 -7.68
N TRP A 209 9.41 17.00 -8.44
CA TRP A 209 8.69 15.77 -8.15
C TRP A 209 9.67 14.63 -7.85
N GLY A 210 9.29 13.72 -7.00
CA GLY A 210 9.95 12.43 -6.94
C GLY A 210 9.55 11.58 -8.15
N ILE A 211 10.53 10.95 -8.81
CA ILE A 211 10.29 10.09 -9.96
C ILE A 211 11.27 8.92 -9.96
N SER A 212 10.83 7.76 -10.39
CA SER A 212 11.72 6.63 -10.66
C SER A 212 11.13 5.72 -11.72
N PHE A 213 11.98 4.84 -12.25
CA PHE A 213 11.64 3.85 -13.27
C PHE A 213 12.26 2.51 -12.89
N GLN A 214 11.55 1.44 -13.18
CA GLN A 214 12.04 0.09 -12.98
C GLN A 214 11.56 -0.81 -14.12
N ARG A 215 12.43 -1.66 -14.66
CA ARG A 215 12.10 -2.69 -15.65
C ARG A 215 12.29 -4.06 -15.03
N GLY A 216 11.33 -4.96 -15.25
CA GLY A 216 11.50 -6.39 -15.01
C GLY A 216 11.90 -7.10 -16.29
N ILE A 217 12.97 -7.91 -16.25
CA ILE A 217 13.48 -8.76 -17.31
C ILE A 217 13.28 -10.19 -16.85
N GLU A 218 12.13 -10.77 -17.17
CA GLU A 218 11.70 -12.02 -16.55
C GLU A 218 12.53 -13.22 -16.99
N SER A 219 12.99 -13.25 -18.27
CA SER A 219 13.88 -14.29 -18.80
C SER A 219 15.16 -14.45 -17.96
N ASN A 220 15.66 -13.36 -17.38
CA ASN A 220 16.86 -13.33 -16.55
C ASN A 220 16.54 -13.30 -15.05
N SER A 221 15.25 -13.25 -14.67
CA SER A 221 14.80 -13.00 -13.29
C SER A 221 15.51 -11.80 -12.68
N GLU A 222 15.51 -10.69 -13.42
CA GLU A 222 16.22 -9.46 -13.13
C GLU A 222 15.25 -8.30 -13.06
N ASP A 223 15.38 -7.48 -12.01
CA ASP A 223 14.77 -6.16 -11.93
C ASP A 223 15.89 -5.12 -12.01
N ILE A 224 15.74 -4.15 -12.90
CA ILE A 224 16.65 -3.00 -13.01
C ILE A 224 15.89 -1.71 -12.69
N GLY A 225 16.58 -0.75 -12.11
CA GLY A 225 15.99 0.54 -11.72
C GLY A 225 16.90 1.70 -11.96
N TRP A 226 16.33 2.89 -12.17
CA TRP A 226 17.07 4.13 -12.20
C TRP A 226 17.51 4.57 -10.80
N THR A 227 16.65 4.32 -9.82
CA THR A 227 16.98 4.51 -8.40
C THR A 227 16.60 3.28 -7.61
N SER A 228 17.41 2.94 -6.61
CA SER A 228 17.10 1.95 -5.61
C SER A 228 17.82 2.22 -4.30
N PHE A 229 17.33 1.64 -3.25
CA PHE A 229 18.01 1.54 -1.99
C PHE A 229 17.56 0.28 -1.27
N ASN A 230 18.52 -0.47 -0.75
CA ASN A 230 18.23 -1.69 -0.02
C ASN A 230 17.32 -2.63 -0.85
N ARG A 231 17.62 -2.75 -2.17
CA ARG A 231 16.92 -3.59 -3.15
C ARG A 231 15.43 -3.27 -3.26
N SER A 232 15.07 -2.02 -3.07
CA SER A 232 13.71 -1.52 -3.17
C SER A 232 13.70 -0.21 -3.95
N THR A 233 12.62 -0.01 -4.71
CA THR A 233 12.27 1.28 -5.31
C THR A 233 10.94 1.70 -4.69
N ASP A 234 10.99 2.67 -3.79
CA ASP A 234 9.85 3.22 -3.08
C ASP A 234 9.98 4.76 -2.96
N PRO A 235 8.92 5.49 -2.60
CA PRO A 235 8.95 6.95 -2.55
C PRO A 235 10.09 7.57 -1.75
N SER A 236 10.64 6.86 -0.76
CA SER A 236 11.72 7.37 0.08
C SER A 236 13.08 7.44 -0.62
N ASN A 237 13.22 6.73 -1.76
CA ASN A 237 14.45 6.64 -2.54
C ASN A 237 14.31 7.05 -4.02
N PHE A 238 13.18 7.64 -4.43
CA PHE A 238 13.02 8.15 -5.78
C PHE A 238 14.05 9.25 -6.10
N GLY A 239 14.43 9.35 -7.37
CA GLY A 239 15.14 10.49 -7.91
C GLY A 239 14.25 11.73 -7.97
N THR A 240 14.82 12.86 -8.32
CA THR A 240 14.11 14.14 -8.39
C THR A 240 14.04 14.66 -9.82
N ALA A 241 12.82 14.80 -10.33
CA ALA A 241 12.52 15.57 -11.53
C ALA A 241 12.43 17.05 -11.17
N VAL A 242 13.22 17.91 -11.81
CA VAL A 242 13.27 19.35 -11.50
C VAL A 242 12.83 20.20 -12.68
N GLY A 243 12.30 21.40 -12.39
CA GLY A 243 11.94 22.41 -13.38
C GLY A 243 10.54 22.25 -13.98
N MET A 244 9.65 21.52 -13.34
CA MET A 244 8.26 21.36 -13.77
C MET A 244 7.44 22.62 -13.46
N ARG A 245 6.85 23.26 -14.49
CA ARG A 245 6.08 24.50 -14.32
C ARG A 245 4.89 24.58 -15.28
N GLY A 246 3.84 25.25 -14.85
CA GLY A 246 2.67 25.55 -15.69
C GLY A 246 1.85 24.30 -16.04
N MET A 247 1.76 23.38 -15.09
CA MET A 247 0.88 22.21 -15.16
C MET A 247 -0.56 22.62 -14.83
N ASN A 248 -1.50 22.05 -15.55
CA ASN A 248 -2.93 22.34 -15.43
C ASN A 248 -3.68 21.05 -15.07
N GLN A 249 -4.38 21.05 -13.97
CA GLN A 249 -5.19 19.91 -13.54
C GLN A 249 -6.48 19.70 -14.36
N GLY A 250 -6.77 20.59 -15.33
CA GLY A 250 -8.07 20.61 -16.01
C GLY A 250 -9.21 21.07 -15.08
N ILE A 251 -10.43 20.68 -15.40
CA ILE A 251 -11.62 20.97 -14.58
C ILE A 251 -11.60 20.13 -13.30
N GLY A 252 -10.99 18.96 -13.34
CA GLY A 252 -10.87 18.05 -12.20
C GLY A 252 -12.20 17.56 -11.63
N LEU A 253 -13.25 17.43 -12.49
CA LEU A 253 -14.58 17.00 -12.09
C LEU A 253 -14.94 15.66 -12.74
N ASP A 254 -15.10 14.62 -11.92
CA ASP A 254 -15.64 13.34 -12.32
C ASP A 254 -17.06 13.18 -11.80
N ILE A 255 -17.98 12.83 -12.68
CA ILE A 255 -19.37 12.53 -12.37
C ILE A 255 -19.65 11.08 -12.74
N ILE A 256 -19.93 10.24 -11.76
CA ILE A 256 -20.10 8.79 -11.94
C ILE A 256 -21.51 8.40 -11.48
N PRO A 257 -22.51 8.47 -12.36
CA PRO A 257 -23.82 7.91 -12.10
C PRO A 257 -23.76 6.38 -12.23
N ALA A 258 -24.46 5.68 -11.36
CA ALA A 258 -24.63 4.23 -11.45
C ALA A 258 -26.06 3.83 -11.13
N VAL A 259 -26.46 2.68 -11.64
CA VAL A 259 -27.77 2.10 -11.37
C VAL A 259 -27.55 0.63 -11.08
N ASN A 260 -28.03 0.20 -9.93
CA ASN A 260 -28.04 -1.21 -9.56
C ASN A 260 -29.48 -1.73 -9.61
N VAL A 261 -29.65 -2.89 -10.23
CA VAL A 261 -30.93 -3.63 -10.27
C VAL A 261 -30.73 -4.99 -9.63
N THR A 262 -31.30 -5.19 -8.46
CA THR A 262 -31.20 -6.45 -7.73
C THR A 262 -32.55 -7.18 -7.80
N ASN A 263 -32.56 -8.41 -8.31
CA ASN A 263 -33.72 -9.29 -8.21
C ASN A 263 -33.45 -10.39 -7.19
N ARG A 264 -34.27 -10.44 -6.14
CA ARG A 264 -34.22 -11.48 -5.12
C ARG A 264 -35.43 -12.39 -5.26
N ARG A 265 -35.21 -13.69 -5.29
CA ARG A 265 -36.27 -14.69 -5.30
C ARG A 265 -36.10 -15.64 -4.14
N ALA A 266 -37.10 -15.72 -3.27
CA ALA A 266 -37.25 -16.76 -2.28
C ALA A 266 -38.19 -17.85 -2.82
N TYR A 267 -37.85 -19.11 -2.62
CA TYR A 267 -38.62 -20.24 -3.17
C TYR A 267 -39.62 -20.85 -2.16
N ASP A 268 -39.54 -20.47 -0.88
CA ASP A 268 -40.48 -20.89 0.13
C ASP A 268 -40.67 -19.80 1.22
N PRO A 269 -41.75 -19.01 1.16
CA PRO A 269 -42.76 -18.90 0.07
C PRO A 269 -42.15 -18.34 -1.21
N ASP A 270 -42.69 -18.72 -2.37
CA ASP A 270 -42.26 -18.19 -3.67
C ASP A 270 -42.59 -16.70 -3.77
N THR A 271 -41.60 -15.87 -3.53
CA THR A 271 -41.68 -14.41 -3.62
C THR A 271 -40.53 -13.89 -4.46
N SER A 272 -40.80 -12.88 -5.28
CA SER A 272 -39.79 -12.20 -6.06
C SER A 272 -39.89 -10.71 -5.80
N ASP A 273 -38.76 -10.11 -5.46
CA ASP A 273 -38.63 -8.68 -5.29
C ASP A 273 -37.57 -8.14 -6.25
N THR A 274 -37.86 -7.00 -6.89
CA THR A 274 -36.93 -6.33 -7.79
C THR A 274 -36.71 -4.91 -7.29
N GLU A 275 -35.52 -4.64 -6.87
CA GLU A 275 -35.10 -3.36 -6.34
C GLU A 275 -34.26 -2.59 -7.35
N PHE A 276 -34.56 -1.30 -7.52
CA PHE A 276 -33.85 -0.38 -8.39
C PHE A 276 -33.18 0.70 -7.54
N ARG A 277 -31.85 0.75 -7.54
CA ARG A 277 -31.06 1.68 -6.72
C ARG A 277 -30.17 2.56 -7.60
N PRO A 278 -30.54 3.81 -7.87
CA PRO A 278 -29.65 4.78 -8.49
C PRO A 278 -28.65 5.32 -7.46
N SER A 279 -27.39 5.48 -7.85
CA SER A 279 -26.36 6.09 -7.04
C SER A 279 -25.55 7.11 -7.83
N LEU A 280 -24.86 8.01 -7.14
CA LEU A 280 -24.06 9.06 -7.75
C LEU A 280 -22.79 9.30 -6.92
N ASN A 281 -21.65 9.23 -7.57
CA ASN A 281 -20.38 9.70 -7.00
C ASN A 281 -19.88 10.91 -7.79
N LEU A 282 -19.42 11.93 -7.07
CA LEU A 282 -18.84 13.14 -7.61
C LEU A 282 -17.45 13.32 -6.99
N PHE A 283 -16.44 13.50 -7.81
CA PHE A 283 -15.10 13.86 -7.36
C PHE A 283 -14.73 15.20 -7.99
N TYR A 284 -14.31 16.13 -7.16
CA TYR A 284 -13.94 17.46 -7.62
C TYR A 284 -12.64 17.92 -6.98
N LYS A 285 -11.63 18.12 -7.81
CA LYS A 285 -10.37 18.76 -7.40
C LYS A 285 -10.58 20.26 -7.32
N ILE A 286 -10.77 20.77 -6.11
CA ILE A 286 -10.93 22.21 -5.85
C ILE A 286 -9.68 22.96 -6.34
N ASN A 287 -8.53 22.35 -6.13
CA ASN A 287 -7.24 22.72 -6.69
C ASN A 287 -6.34 21.46 -6.74
N PRO A 288 -5.14 21.49 -7.34
CA PRO A 288 -4.31 20.29 -7.54
C PRO A 288 -3.96 19.50 -6.27
N ASN A 289 -4.03 20.13 -5.11
CA ASN A 289 -3.66 19.52 -3.83
C ASN A 289 -4.82 19.38 -2.84
N LEU A 290 -6.06 19.66 -3.26
CA LEU A 290 -7.27 19.56 -2.42
C LEU A 290 -8.43 18.97 -3.22
N THR A 291 -8.88 17.79 -2.81
CA THR A 291 -9.95 17.03 -3.47
C THR A 291 -11.18 16.94 -2.57
N SER A 292 -12.35 17.18 -3.15
CA SER A 292 -13.66 16.91 -2.54
C SER A 292 -14.31 15.73 -3.24
N ALA A 293 -14.89 14.81 -2.48
CA ALA A 293 -15.71 13.72 -2.99
C ALA A 293 -17.07 13.73 -2.32
N LEU A 294 -18.12 13.51 -3.10
CA LEU A 294 -19.49 13.36 -2.61
C LEU A 294 -20.05 12.03 -3.12
N THR A 295 -20.82 11.36 -2.30
CA THR A 295 -21.53 10.15 -2.68
C THR A 295 -22.98 10.21 -2.21
N PHE A 296 -23.89 9.70 -3.04
CA PHE A 296 -25.31 9.65 -2.74
C PHE A 296 -25.83 8.26 -3.06
N ASN A 297 -26.58 7.69 -2.12
CA ASN A 297 -27.24 6.39 -2.24
C ASN A 297 -26.28 5.28 -2.70
N SER A 298 -25.04 5.32 -2.20
CA SER A 298 -24.02 4.31 -2.53
C SER A 298 -24.29 3.03 -1.75
N ASP A 299 -24.32 1.92 -2.46
CA ASP A 299 -24.45 0.59 -1.88
C ASP A 299 -23.19 -0.27 -2.15
N PHE A 300 -23.13 -1.45 -1.53
CA PHE A 300 -22.02 -2.38 -1.69
C PHE A 300 -22.15 -3.30 -2.90
N SER A 301 -23.29 -3.31 -3.56
CA SER A 301 -23.59 -4.26 -4.63
C SER A 301 -22.84 -3.97 -5.93
N ALA A 302 -22.28 -2.77 -6.06
CA ALA A 302 -21.46 -2.36 -7.19
C ALA A 302 -19.95 -2.57 -6.97
N THR A 303 -19.54 -3.14 -5.84
CA THR A 303 -18.12 -3.46 -5.58
C THR A 303 -17.76 -4.86 -6.06
N ASP A 304 -16.52 -5.06 -6.43
CA ASP A 304 -16.00 -6.37 -6.79
C ASP A 304 -16.16 -7.35 -5.62
N VAL A 305 -16.29 -8.63 -5.97
CA VAL A 305 -16.40 -9.67 -4.95
C VAL A 305 -15.04 -9.88 -4.28
N ASP A 306 -15.03 -9.85 -2.95
CA ASP A 306 -13.83 -10.13 -2.18
C ASP A 306 -13.20 -11.47 -2.55
N ASN A 307 -11.88 -11.49 -2.63
CA ASN A 307 -11.13 -12.72 -2.79
C ASN A 307 -11.43 -13.67 -1.64
N ARG A 308 -11.73 -14.93 -2.00
CA ARG A 308 -12.07 -15.96 -1.01
C ARG A 308 -10.89 -16.18 -0.06
N GLN A 309 -11.10 -15.95 1.22
CA GLN A 309 -10.15 -16.25 2.29
C GLN A 309 -10.66 -17.43 3.14
N VAL A 310 -9.74 -18.26 3.62
CA VAL A 310 -10.09 -19.37 4.51
C VAL A 310 -9.87 -18.90 5.95
N GLN A 311 -10.95 -18.94 6.74
CA GLN A 311 -10.89 -18.61 8.16
C GLN A 311 -10.34 -19.80 8.95
N LEU A 312 -9.10 -19.67 9.41
CA LEU A 312 -8.43 -20.67 10.25
C LEU A 312 -8.42 -20.31 11.75
N THR A 313 -8.85 -19.09 12.08
CA THR A 313 -8.85 -18.58 13.46
C THR A 313 -10.26 -18.13 13.87
N ARG A 314 -10.45 -17.85 15.16
CA ARG A 314 -11.69 -17.27 15.70
C ARG A 314 -11.84 -15.76 15.44
N PHE A 315 -10.84 -15.11 14.85
CA PHE A 315 -10.83 -13.67 14.63
C PHE A 315 -11.39 -13.31 13.26
N ASN A 316 -12.01 -12.14 13.15
CA ASN A 316 -12.58 -11.67 11.89
C ASN A 316 -11.51 -11.54 10.81
N LEU A 317 -11.88 -11.90 9.56
CA LEU A 317 -11.05 -11.65 8.40
C LEU A 317 -10.94 -10.14 8.14
N PHE A 318 -9.81 -9.75 7.61
CA PHE A 318 -9.57 -8.40 7.13
C PHE A 318 -9.67 -8.41 5.60
N PHE A 319 -10.60 -7.62 5.06
CA PHE A 319 -10.77 -7.42 3.63
C PHE A 319 -10.43 -5.97 3.29
N PRO A 320 -9.62 -5.69 2.26
CA PRO A 320 -9.29 -4.32 1.87
C PRO A 320 -10.54 -3.56 1.41
N GLU A 321 -10.46 -2.22 1.39
CA GLU A 321 -11.49 -1.35 0.84
C GLU A 321 -11.46 -1.42 -0.70
N GLN A 322 -12.62 -1.45 -1.34
CA GLN A 322 -12.75 -1.50 -2.79
C GLN A 322 -13.63 -0.36 -3.36
N ARG A 323 -14.33 0.36 -2.50
CA ARG A 323 -15.21 1.45 -2.93
C ARG A 323 -14.42 2.71 -3.29
N ARG A 324 -14.55 3.17 -4.54
CA ARG A 324 -13.80 4.31 -5.08
C ARG A 324 -13.91 5.59 -4.21
N PHE A 325 -15.07 5.86 -3.62
CA PHE A 325 -15.27 7.00 -2.72
C PHE A 325 -14.29 6.99 -1.53
N PHE A 326 -13.99 5.83 -0.95
CA PHE A 326 -13.09 5.70 0.18
C PHE A 326 -11.62 5.57 -0.26
N LEU A 327 -11.35 4.93 -1.41
CA LEU A 327 -10.00 4.68 -1.91
C LEU A 327 -9.24 5.95 -2.31
N GLN A 328 -9.95 6.93 -2.85
CA GLN A 328 -9.31 8.19 -3.26
C GLN A 328 -8.60 8.85 -2.07
N GLU A 329 -7.27 9.03 -2.13
CA GLU A 329 -6.44 9.60 -1.06
C GLU A 329 -6.67 8.94 0.32
N ALA A 330 -6.84 7.62 0.34
CA ALA A 330 -7.05 6.83 1.55
C ALA A 330 -5.84 6.90 2.50
N ASP A 331 -4.65 7.04 1.97
CA ASP A 331 -3.38 7.19 2.68
C ASP A 331 -3.36 8.35 3.69
N ILE A 332 -4.14 9.41 3.43
CA ILE A 332 -4.27 10.54 4.36
C ILE A 332 -4.86 10.12 5.72
N PHE A 333 -5.72 9.08 5.75
CA PHE A 333 -6.34 8.59 6.98
C PHE A 333 -5.55 7.51 7.71
N GLU A 334 -4.39 7.10 7.19
CA GLU A 334 -3.54 6.12 7.86
C GLU A 334 -3.02 6.65 9.21
N PHE A 335 -2.86 5.75 10.20
CA PHE A 335 -2.54 6.08 11.57
C PHE A 335 -1.58 5.06 12.17
N GLY A 336 -0.46 5.55 12.72
CA GLY A 336 0.47 4.78 13.55
C GLY A 336 1.13 3.59 12.89
N GLY A 337 1.12 3.46 11.55
CA GLY A 337 1.63 2.29 10.84
C GLY A 337 0.85 0.99 11.14
N LEU A 338 -0.39 1.10 11.63
CA LEU A 338 -1.20 -0.05 12.02
C LEU A 338 -1.82 -0.73 10.79
N ASN A 339 -1.35 -1.91 10.47
CA ASN A 339 -1.86 -2.67 9.31
C ASN A 339 -3.20 -3.34 9.57
N ARG A 340 -3.48 -3.78 10.78
CA ARG A 340 -4.72 -4.52 11.14
C ARG A 340 -5.24 -4.14 12.52
N ASN A 341 -4.89 -4.89 13.55
CA ASN A 341 -5.48 -4.77 14.90
C ASN A 341 -5.10 -3.45 15.58
N GLY A 342 -6.11 -2.70 16.02
CA GLY A 342 -5.96 -1.41 16.71
C GLY A 342 -6.16 -0.19 15.81
N LYS A 343 -6.48 -0.33 14.51
CA LYS A 343 -6.77 0.81 13.62
C LYS A 343 -7.95 1.64 14.18
N PRO A 344 -7.79 2.96 14.37
CA PRO A 344 -8.90 3.83 14.80
C PRO A 344 -9.93 4.06 13.69
N PHE A 345 -9.50 3.97 12.44
CA PHE A 345 -10.35 4.10 11.27
C PHE A 345 -10.06 2.99 10.25
N PHE A 346 -11.16 2.44 9.74
CA PHE A 346 -11.18 1.46 8.66
C PHE A 346 -12.47 1.66 7.87
N SER A 347 -12.38 2.22 6.69
CA SER A 347 -13.54 2.68 5.90
C SER A 347 -14.57 1.58 5.63
N ARG A 348 -14.12 0.33 5.50
CA ARG A 348 -15.01 -0.82 5.26
C ARG A 348 -15.96 -1.14 6.43
N ARG A 349 -15.75 -0.53 7.61
CA ARG A 349 -16.75 -0.59 8.70
C ARG A 349 -18.02 0.20 8.38
N ILE A 350 -17.90 1.24 7.56
CA ILE A 350 -19.01 2.08 7.12
C ILE A 350 -19.85 1.31 6.10
N GLY A 351 -21.16 1.24 6.33
CA GLY A 351 -22.11 0.50 5.52
C GLY A 351 -22.21 -0.99 5.85
N ILE A 352 -21.64 -1.43 7.00
CA ILE A 352 -21.79 -2.79 7.52
C ILE A 352 -22.47 -2.72 8.88
N GLY A 353 -23.66 -3.30 8.97
CA GLY A 353 -24.47 -3.33 10.17
C GLY A 353 -24.16 -4.47 11.14
N PRO A 354 -24.93 -4.59 12.24
CA PRO A 354 -24.79 -5.66 13.22
C PRO A 354 -25.04 -7.02 12.57
N GLY A 355 -24.10 -7.93 12.60
CA GLY A 355 -24.22 -9.24 11.95
C GLY A 355 -23.69 -9.30 10.51
N GLY A 356 -23.08 -8.21 10.03
CA GLY A 356 -22.38 -8.18 8.75
C GLY A 356 -23.26 -7.90 7.53
N GLN A 357 -24.52 -7.48 7.73
CA GLN A 357 -25.38 -7.07 6.62
C GLN A 357 -24.92 -5.74 6.02
N ASN A 358 -25.08 -5.60 4.71
CA ASN A 358 -24.84 -4.34 4.04
C ASN A 358 -25.95 -3.33 4.36
N LEU A 359 -25.55 -2.11 4.66
CA LEU A 359 -26.44 -0.97 4.91
C LEU A 359 -26.13 0.14 3.90
N ASP A 360 -27.16 0.81 3.44
CA ASP A 360 -27.02 1.87 2.46
C ASP A 360 -26.35 3.10 3.05
N LEU A 361 -25.57 3.79 2.22
CA LEU A 361 -25.04 5.10 2.52
C LEU A 361 -25.92 6.14 1.83
N GLU A 362 -26.77 6.84 2.61
CA GLU A 362 -27.68 7.84 2.07
C GLU A 362 -26.92 8.99 1.41
N ALA A 363 -25.90 9.50 2.11
CA ALA A 363 -25.03 10.55 1.62
C ALA A 363 -23.67 10.49 2.31
N GLY A 364 -22.63 10.90 1.60
CA GLY A 364 -21.29 11.04 2.15
C GLY A 364 -20.54 12.19 1.52
N GLY A 365 -19.70 12.83 2.30
CA GLY A 365 -18.78 13.87 1.86
C GLY A 365 -17.38 13.63 2.40
N LYS A 366 -16.39 13.82 1.56
CA LYS A 366 -14.97 13.71 1.90
C LYS A 366 -14.21 14.90 1.34
N LEU A 367 -13.31 15.47 2.15
CA LEU A 367 -12.36 16.49 1.77
C LEU A 367 -10.98 16.03 2.18
N THR A 368 -10.07 15.92 1.24
CA THR A 368 -8.71 15.46 1.46
C THR A 368 -7.72 16.35 0.73
N GLY A 369 -6.53 16.52 1.28
CA GLY A 369 -5.50 17.27 0.59
C GLY A 369 -4.20 17.44 1.35
N ARG A 370 -3.19 17.95 0.63
CA ARG A 370 -1.86 18.25 1.14
C ARG A 370 -1.55 19.72 0.97
N ILE A 371 -1.40 20.43 2.09
CA ILE A 371 -1.21 21.89 2.12
C ILE A 371 0.12 22.18 2.79
N GLY A 372 1.16 22.46 1.98
CA GLY A 372 2.52 22.55 2.46
C GLY A 372 2.95 21.23 3.12
N ARG A 373 3.37 21.28 4.39
CA ARG A 373 3.75 20.07 5.13
C ARG A 373 2.58 19.31 5.76
N TRP A 374 1.35 19.79 5.63
CA TRP A 374 0.18 19.22 6.28
C TRP A 374 -0.60 18.33 5.31
N ASN A 375 -0.93 17.12 5.74
CA ASN A 375 -1.91 16.24 5.13
C ASN A 375 -3.18 16.33 5.97
N VAL A 376 -4.31 16.64 5.36
CA VAL A 376 -5.58 16.85 6.05
C VAL A 376 -6.70 16.06 5.38
N GLY A 377 -7.52 15.41 6.19
CA GLY A 377 -8.67 14.65 5.73
C GLY A 377 -9.87 14.84 6.66
N ALA A 378 -11.04 15.04 6.08
CA ALA A 378 -12.32 15.03 6.76
C ALA A 378 -13.30 14.19 5.97
N LEU A 379 -14.02 13.31 6.65
CA LEU A 379 -15.03 12.43 6.10
C LEU A 379 -16.28 12.51 6.97
N ALA A 380 -17.44 12.67 6.35
CA ALA A 380 -18.74 12.58 7.00
C ALA A 380 -19.67 11.72 6.14
N VAL A 381 -20.35 10.75 6.75
CA VAL A 381 -21.25 9.82 6.07
C VAL A 381 -22.50 9.61 6.90
N LYS A 382 -23.67 9.66 6.26
CA LYS A 382 -24.93 9.22 6.82
C LYS A 382 -25.23 7.79 6.35
N GLN A 383 -25.26 6.86 7.28
CA GLN A 383 -25.55 5.45 7.05
C GLN A 383 -26.99 5.17 7.49
N ALA A 384 -27.74 4.49 6.65
CA ALA A 384 -29.09 4.04 6.98
C ALA A 384 -29.07 3.00 8.09
N GLY A 385 -30.13 2.97 8.90
CA GLY A 385 -30.40 1.91 9.85
C GLY A 385 -30.81 0.60 9.15
N ASN A 386 -31.18 -0.40 9.92
CA ASN A 386 -31.58 -1.71 9.38
C ASN A 386 -33.05 -2.08 9.64
N ALA A 387 -33.87 -1.14 10.05
CA ALA A 387 -35.28 -1.39 10.36
C ALA A 387 -36.06 -1.90 9.14
N ASP A 388 -35.78 -1.34 7.97
CA ASP A 388 -36.50 -1.67 6.72
C ASP A 388 -36.15 -3.07 6.17
N ILE A 389 -34.97 -3.60 6.51
CA ILE A 389 -34.53 -4.93 6.08
C ILE A 389 -34.63 -5.98 7.19
N LEU A 390 -35.24 -5.64 8.33
CA LEU A 390 -35.30 -6.53 9.51
C LEU A 390 -36.00 -7.86 9.23
N ALA A 391 -36.96 -7.87 8.31
CA ALA A 391 -37.69 -9.09 7.93
C ALA A 391 -36.78 -10.11 7.21
N ASP A 392 -35.70 -9.66 6.58
CA ASP A 392 -34.73 -10.48 5.85
C ASP A 392 -33.57 -10.93 6.73
N LEU A 393 -33.51 -10.45 7.98
CA LEU A 393 -32.45 -10.76 8.92
C LEU A 393 -32.80 -11.96 9.82
N PRO A 394 -31.81 -12.69 10.33
CA PRO A 394 -32.01 -13.74 11.30
C PRO A 394 -32.81 -13.27 12.52
N ALA A 395 -33.68 -14.11 13.05
CA ALA A 395 -34.47 -13.78 14.24
C ALA A 395 -33.54 -13.39 15.40
N GLY A 396 -33.83 -12.25 16.04
CA GLY A 396 -33.01 -11.72 17.13
C GLY A 396 -31.86 -10.81 16.69
N SER A 397 -31.80 -10.45 15.42
CA SER A 397 -30.87 -9.42 14.94
C SER A 397 -31.13 -8.09 15.67
N ARG A 398 -30.04 -7.38 16.00
CA ARG A 398 -30.13 -6.04 16.61
C ARG A 398 -30.65 -5.03 15.58
N VAL A 399 -31.67 -4.27 15.96
CA VAL A 399 -32.14 -3.10 15.21
C VAL A 399 -31.27 -1.91 15.57
N ILE A 400 -30.87 -1.14 14.57
CA ILE A 400 -30.14 0.13 14.72
C ILE A 400 -30.82 1.22 13.92
N ASN A 401 -30.73 2.44 14.40
CA ASN A 401 -31.17 3.66 13.71
C ASN A 401 -30.13 4.13 12.68
N ASP A 402 -30.51 5.16 11.90
CA ASP A 402 -29.54 5.86 11.05
C ASP A 402 -28.38 6.42 11.89
N SER A 403 -27.19 6.38 11.33
CA SER A 403 -25.97 6.79 12.03
C SER A 403 -25.24 7.88 11.23
N ASP A 404 -24.88 8.96 11.92
CA ASP A 404 -23.97 9.99 11.40
C ASP A 404 -22.55 9.63 11.82
N LEU A 405 -21.68 9.41 10.83
CA LEU A 405 -20.31 8.94 11.01
C LEU A 405 -19.35 10.02 10.55
N PHE A 406 -18.33 10.30 11.37
CA PHE A 406 -17.34 11.35 11.10
C PHE A 406 -15.92 10.85 11.35
N VAL A 407 -14.99 11.25 10.49
CA VAL A 407 -13.55 11.03 10.65
C VAL A 407 -12.81 12.31 10.30
N GLY A 408 -11.91 12.75 11.17
CA GLY A 408 -10.99 13.86 10.93
C GLY A 408 -9.55 13.40 11.15
N ARG A 409 -8.67 13.69 10.21
CA ARG A 409 -7.23 13.40 10.27
C ARG A 409 -6.42 14.62 9.91
N ALA A 410 -5.37 14.88 10.66
CA ALA A 410 -4.33 15.85 10.29
C ALA A 410 -2.97 15.28 10.65
N SER A 411 -2.04 15.31 9.71
CA SER A 411 -0.65 14.94 9.95
C SER A 411 0.29 15.96 9.30
N ALA A 412 1.51 16.08 9.84
CA ALA A 412 2.52 16.97 9.31
C ALA A 412 3.80 16.21 9.02
N ASN A 413 4.40 16.47 7.87
CA ASN A 413 5.73 15.98 7.52
C ASN A 413 6.78 16.69 8.35
N VAL A 414 7.64 15.93 9.02
CA VAL A 414 8.70 16.39 9.91
C VAL A 414 9.98 15.59 9.68
N LEU A 415 11.14 16.12 10.06
CA LEU A 415 12.43 15.41 9.96
C LEU A 415 12.73 14.82 8.57
N GLY A 416 12.23 15.47 7.52
CA GLY A 416 12.43 15.03 6.12
C GLY A 416 11.45 13.97 5.67
N GLN A 417 11.45 12.77 6.25
CA GLN A 417 10.64 11.63 5.83
C GLN A 417 9.67 11.12 6.92
N SER A 418 9.63 11.75 8.07
CA SER A 418 8.82 11.34 9.22
C SER A 418 7.51 12.12 9.29
N THR A 419 6.53 11.62 10.04
CA THR A 419 5.24 12.30 10.24
C THR A 419 4.82 12.30 11.69
N VAL A 420 4.12 13.37 12.09
CA VAL A 420 3.37 13.45 13.35
C VAL A 420 1.92 13.78 13.04
N GLY A 421 0.98 13.13 13.70
CA GLY A 421 -0.43 13.33 13.37
C GLY A 421 -1.40 13.10 14.51
N ALA A 422 -2.65 13.47 14.25
CA ALA A 422 -3.80 13.23 15.12
C ALA A 422 -5.02 12.81 14.30
N ILE A 423 -5.85 11.94 14.88
CA ILE A 423 -7.09 11.46 14.30
C ILE A 423 -8.22 11.59 15.32
N VAL A 424 -9.42 11.86 14.81
CA VAL A 424 -10.67 11.74 15.56
C VAL A 424 -11.68 10.98 14.72
N THR A 425 -12.37 10.03 15.32
CA THR A 425 -13.51 9.35 14.72
C THR A 425 -14.72 9.48 15.62
N HIS A 426 -15.92 9.62 15.06
CA HIS A 426 -17.16 9.73 15.82
C HIS A 426 -18.28 8.97 15.10
N GLY A 427 -19.13 8.29 15.89
CA GLY A 427 -20.25 7.52 15.41
C GLY A 427 -20.03 6.00 15.51
N ASN A 428 -21.09 5.25 15.36
CA ASN A 428 -21.08 3.79 15.47
C ASN A 428 -21.97 3.16 14.40
N PRO A 429 -21.39 2.44 13.42
CA PRO A 429 -22.14 1.86 12.31
C PRO A 429 -22.93 0.61 12.70
N THR A 430 -22.72 0.05 13.90
CA THR A 430 -23.29 -1.24 14.32
C THR A 430 -24.14 -1.18 15.59
N ARG A 431 -24.21 -0.01 16.24
CA ARG A 431 -24.92 0.20 17.49
C ARG A 431 -25.41 1.65 17.59
N ASP A 432 -26.47 1.87 18.38
CA ASP A 432 -27.00 3.20 18.66
C ASP A 432 -26.19 3.95 19.74
N GLU A 433 -25.35 3.23 20.51
CA GLU A 433 -24.47 3.85 21.50
C GLU A 433 -23.39 4.70 20.81
N SER A 434 -23.17 5.91 21.31
CA SER A 434 -22.12 6.81 20.81
C SER A 434 -20.74 6.23 21.03
N ASN A 435 -19.87 6.43 20.06
CA ASN A 435 -18.45 6.10 20.17
C ASN A 435 -17.61 7.24 19.60
N THR A 436 -16.57 7.61 20.30
CA THR A 436 -15.57 8.59 19.82
C THR A 436 -14.17 8.06 20.11
N VAL A 437 -13.32 8.04 19.10
CA VAL A 437 -11.89 7.73 19.29
C VAL A 437 -11.06 8.96 18.97
N VAL A 438 -10.09 9.26 19.82
CA VAL A 438 -9.07 10.28 19.59
C VAL A 438 -7.71 9.63 19.68
N GLY A 439 -6.83 9.91 18.71
CA GLY A 439 -5.50 9.34 18.68
C GLY A 439 -4.43 10.32 18.19
N VAL A 440 -3.20 10.05 18.58
CA VAL A 440 -1.99 10.76 18.13
C VAL A 440 -0.93 9.73 17.73
N ASP A 441 -0.15 10.03 16.70
CA ASP A 441 0.89 9.13 16.20
C ASP A 441 2.12 9.90 15.73
N PHE A 442 3.25 9.21 15.79
CA PHE A 442 4.52 9.62 15.22
C PHE A 442 5.12 8.45 14.44
N ASN A 443 5.43 8.67 13.16
CA ASN A 443 6.07 7.69 12.30
C ASN A 443 7.43 8.25 11.87
N TYR A 444 8.48 7.58 12.30
CA TYR A 444 9.87 7.89 11.97
C TYR A 444 10.33 7.05 10.80
N LEU A 445 10.98 7.67 9.83
CA LEU A 445 11.66 7.01 8.73
C LEU A 445 13.00 7.71 8.50
N ASN A 446 14.07 6.92 8.40
CA ASN A 446 15.39 7.41 8.04
C ASN A 446 16.14 6.33 7.24
N ASN A 447 16.31 6.55 5.96
CA ASN A 447 17.12 5.75 5.06
C ASN A 447 18.27 6.58 4.43
N ARG A 448 18.52 7.80 4.92
CA ARG A 448 19.49 8.74 4.36
C ARG A 448 20.73 8.95 5.23
N SER A 449 20.64 8.70 6.55
CA SER A 449 21.74 8.94 7.47
C SER A 449 22.77 7.80 7.54
N PHE A 450 22.41 6.63 7.03
CA PHE A 450 23.26 5.44 7.00
C PHE A 450 23.35 4.93 5.57
N GLU A 451 24.51 4.43 5.18
CA GLU A 451 24.76 3.98 3.79
C GLU A 451 23.90 2.78 3.39
N ASP A 452 23.70 1.83 4.32
CA ASP A 452 23.05 0.54 4.02
C ASP A 452 21.90 0.17 4.97
N ILE A 453 21.44 1.10 5.81
CA ILE A 453 20.46 0.79 6.86
C ILE A 453 19.27 1.74 6.79
N THR A 454 18.07 1.18 6.70
CA THR A 454 16.82 1.87 6.96
C THR A 454 16.44 1.71 8.43
N ILE A 455 16.05 2.79 9.08
CA ILE A 455 15.47 2.77 10.42
C ILE A 455 14.04 3.29 10.35
N GLU A 456 13.11 2.51 10.82
CA GLU A 456 11.70 2.85 10.96
C GLU A 456 11.32 2.81 12.44
N GLY A 457 10.46 3.74 12.85
CA GLY A 457 9.94 3.79 14.21
C GLY A 457 8.51 4.30 14.20
N GLN A 458 7.67 3.73 15.05
CA GLN A 458 6.28 4.16 15.19
C GLN A 458 5.94 4.24 16.67
N VAL A 459 5.27 5.31 17.07
CA VAL A 459 4.69 5.44 18.41
C VAL A 459 3.31 6.03 18.26
N TRP A 460 2.33 5.42 18.89
CA TRP A 460 0.96 5.88 18.81
C TRP A 460 0.23 5.67 20.15
N TYR A 461 -0.74 6.54 20.38
CA TYR A 461 -1.68 6.45 21.50
C TYR A 461 -3.07 6.82 21.01
N GLN A 462 -4.09 6.13 21.51
CA GLN A 462 -5.48 6.43 21.22
C GLN A 462 -6.36 6.04 22.40
N GLN A 463 -7.48 6.73 22.53
CA GLN A 463 -8.50 6.48 23.53
C GLN A 463 -9.87 6.45 22.88
N SER A 464 -10.68 5.44 23.22
CA SER A 464 -12.08 5.33 22.81
C SER A 464 -12.99 5.72 23.97
N ASN A 465 -13.98 6.55 23.68
CA ASN A 465 -15.07 6.85 24.61
C ASN A 465 -16.35 6.26 24.03
N THR A 466 -16.91 5.27 24.70
CA THR A 466 -18.12 4.54 24.28
C THR A 466 -19.14 4.56 25.39
N ASP A 467 -20.37 4.94 25.07
CA ASP A 467 -21.44 4.97 26.07
C ASP A 467 -21.60 3.60 26.75
N GLY A 468 -21.52 3.60 28.08
CA GLY A 468 -21.67 2.40 28.91
C GLY A 468 -20.39 1.56 29.07
N LEU A 469 -19.23 2.02 28.57
CA LEU A 469 -17.93 1.40 28.79
C LEU A 469 -16.98 2.43 29.45
N ASP A 470 -16.56 2.16 30.68
CA ASP A 470 -15.66 3.05 31.42
C ASP A 470 -14.37 2.33 31.79
N GLY A 471 -13.23 3.04 31.64
CA GLY A 471 -11.89 2.58 31.97
C GLY A 471 -11.35 1.46 31.08
N ASP A 472 -10.06 1.26 31.07
CA ASP A 472 -9.35 0.31 30.17
C ASP A 472 -9.74 0.52 28.69
N ASP A 473 -9.97 1.76 28.27
CA ASP A 473 -10.49 2.19 26.98
C ASP A 473 -9.43 2.82 26.08
N ASP A 474 -8.18 2.76 26.51
CA ASP A 474 -7.02 3.22 25.77
C ASP A 474 -6.30 2.10 25.00
N ALA A 475 -5.56 2.50 23.98
CA ALA A 475 -4.65 1.64 23.26
C ALA A 475 -3.38 2.43 22.85
N TRP A 476 -2.23 1.77 22.94
CA TRP A 476 -0.96 2.36 22.57
C TRP A 476 0.04 1.33 22.09
N GLY A 477 1.05 1.78 21.38
CA GLY A 477 2.12 0.91 20.92
C GLY A 477 3.32 1.67 20.41
N ALA A 478 4.42 0.93 20.31
CA ALA A 478 5.67 1.38 19.75
C ALA A 478 6.31 0.26 18.93
N THR A 479 6.89 0.64 17.79
CA THR A 479 7.65 -0.26 16.91
C THR A 479 8.98 0.40 16.60
N LEU A 480 10.04 -0.39 16.56
CA LEU A 480 11.35 0.00 16.04
C LEU A 480 11.79 -1.11 15.10
N ALA A 481 12.06 -0.77 13.84
CA ALA A 481 12.43 -1.73 12.82
C ALA A 481 13.63 -1.25 12.00
N SER A 482 14.34 -2.22 11.47
CA SER A 482 15.36 -2.06 10.43
C SER A 482 15.08 -3.09 9.34
N PRO A 483 14.18 -2.75 8.38
CA PRO A 483 13.66 -3.70 7.40
C PRO A 483 14.59 -3.83 6.19
N ASN A 484 15.83 -4.32 6.43
CA ASN A 484 16.83 -4.46 5.37
C ASN A 484 16.62 -5.74 4.56
N ASN A 485 16.78 -5.63 3.24
CA ASN A 485 16.71 -6.74 2.30
C ASN A 485 18.09 -7.40 2.04
N SER A 486 19.12 -6.94 2.74
CA SER A 486 20.47 -7.51 2.72
C SER A 486 21.14 -7.26 4.07
N GLY A 487 21.97 -8.19 4.55
CA GLY A 487 22.59 -8.09 5.86
C GLY A 487 21.60 -8.31 7.00
N PHE A 488 21.75 -7.58 8.09
CA PHE A 488 20.87 -7.69 9.26
C PHE A 488 19.56 -6.93 9.08
N SER A 489 18.46 -7.56 9.45
CA SER A 489 17.15 -6.98 9.62
C SER A 489 16.61 -7.27 11.01
N GLY A 490 15.62 -6.49 11.46
CA GLY A 490 14.98 -6.78 12.73
C GLY A 490 13.83 -5.83 13.03
N GLU A 491 12.93 -6.30 13.91
CA GLU A 491 11.80 -5.53 14.40
C GLU A 491 11.57 -5.83 15.88
N LEU A 492 11.27 -4.79 16.62
CA LEU A 492 10.77 -4.88 17.99
C LEU A 492 9.46 -4.11 18.04
N GLN A 493 8.40 -4.79 18.40
CA GLN A 493 7.07 -4.21 18.54
C GLN A 493 6.49 -4.50 19.91
N TYR A 494 5.87 -3.49 20.51
CA TYR A 494 5.02 -3.65 21.69
C TYR A 494 3.73 -2.88 21.50
N ARG A 495 2.60 -3.51 21.84
CA ARG A 495 1.29 -2.85 21.88
C ARG A 495 0.43 -3.35 23.03
N GLN A 496 -0.40 -2.46 23.55
CA GLN A 496 -1.42 -2.76 24.53
C GLN A 496 -2.74 -2.18 24.05
N LEU A 497 -3.79 -3.01 24.12
CA LEU A 497 -5.17 -2.59 23.85
C LEU A 497 -5.99 -2.91 25.11
N GLY A 498 -6.63 -1.89 25.68
CA GLY A 498 -7.49 -2.00 26.84
C GLY A 498 -8.68 -2.95 26.63
N LYS A 499 -9.30 -3.42 27.71
CA LYS A 499 -10.43 -4.35 27.65
C LYS A 499 -11.67 -3.71 27.01
N ASN A 500 -11.86 -2.41 27.27
CA ASN A 500 -12.99 -1.61 26.79
C ASN A 500 -12.62 -0.73 25.58
N TYR A 501 -11.39 -0.87 25.06
CA TYR A 501 -11.02 -0.19 23.83
C TYR A 501 -11.88 -0.69 22.68
N PHE A 502 -12.67 0.22 22.09
CA PHE A 502 -13.62 -0.09 21.03
C PHE A 502 -13.62 0.99 19.95
N PRO A 503 -12.84 0.85 18.88
CA PRO A 503 -12.88 1.77 17.74
C PRO A 503 -14.02 1.37 16.80
N ALA A 504 -15.22 1.93 16.99
CA ALA A 504 -16.41 1.54 16.25
C ALA A 504 -16.27 1.72 14.73
N LEU A 505 -15.59 2.79 14.27
CA LEU A 505 -15.23 3.03 12.88
C LEU A 505 -13.88 2.42 12.49
N GLY A 506 -13.24 1.68 13.38
CA GLY A 506 -11.93 1.11 13.20
C GLY A 506 -11.94 -0.41 13.10
N PHE A 507 -10.76 -1.00 13.28
CA PHE A 507 -10.58 -2.43 13.25
C PHE A 507 -9.76 -2.91 14.47
N ALA A 508 -10.44 -3.60 15.40
CA ALA A 508 -9.82 -4.22 16.55
C ALA A 508 -10.36 -5.64 16.72
N ASN A 509 -9.59 -6.63 16.30
CA ASN A 509 -9.96 -8.04 16.39
C ASN A 509 -9.79 -8.61 17.79
N ARG A 510 -8.85 -8.06 18.54
CA ARG A 510 -8.48 -8.57 19.86
C ARG A 510 -8.14 -7.38 20.75
N VAL A 511 -8.88 -7.25 21.83
CA VAL A 511 -8.72 -6.24 22.88
C VAL A 511 -8.46 -6.90 24.23
N GLY A 512 -8.12 -6.14 25.25
CA GLY A 512 -7.75 -6.66 26.56
C GLY A 512 -6.41 -7.40 26.54
N ILE A 513 -5.46 -6.95 25.72
CA ILE A 513 -4.18 -7.64 25.49
C ILE A 513 -2.96 -6.72 25.62
N LYS A 514 -1.86 -7.37 25.95
CA LYS A 514 -0.49 -6.88 25.76
C LYS A 514 0.20 -7.84 24.81
N GLN A 515 0.81 -7.30 23.77
CA GLN A 515 1.53 -8.09 22.77
C GLN A 515 2.95 -7.53 22.64
N ALA A 516 3.93 -8.42 22.63
CA ALA A 516 5.31 -8.10 22.32
C ALA A 516 5.82 -9.06 21.24
N ASP A 517 6.36 -8.50 20.18
CA ASP A 517 6.94 -9.23 19.07
C ASP A 517 8.40 -8.78 18.89
N ALA A 518 9.27 -9.72 18.59
CA ALA A 518 10.67 -9.49 18.29
C ALA A 518 11.09 -10.37 17.14
N GLU A 519 11.71 -9.77 16.15
CA GLU A 519 12.26 -10.46 14.98
C GLU A 519 13.70 -10.03 14.76
N VAL A 520 14.56 -10.97 14.39
CA VAL A 520 15.91 -10.71 13.93
C VAL A 520 16.23 -11.65 12.78
N GLY A 521 16.68 -11.08 11.68
CA GLY A 521 17.04 -11.80 10.47
C GLY A 521 18.43 -11.44 9.97
N HIS A 522 18.96 -12.30 9.13
CA HIS A 522 20.15 -11.99 8.34
C HIS A 522 20.06 -12.64 6.96
N ILE A 523 20.24 -11.84 5.92
CA ILE A 523 20.22 -12.26 4.53
C ILE A 523 21.62 -12.20 3.97
N TYR A 524 22.20 -13.37 3.72
CA TYR A 524 23.48 -13.52 3.01
C TYR A 524 23.19 -13.55 1.51
N ARG A 525 23.86 -12.70 0.73
CA ARG A 525 23.72 -12.67 -0.72
C ARG A 525 25.05 -13.04 -1.37
N PHE A 526 24.97 -13.85 -2.41
CA PHE A 526 26.13 -14.37 -3.14
C PHE A 526 26.22 -13.70 -4.50
N GLY A 527 27.44 -13.53 -5.02
CA GLY A 527 27.71 -12.91 -6.32
C GLY A 527 27.25 -13.76 -7.52
N ARG A 528 27.36 -13.19 -8.73
CA ARG A 528 26.98 -13.85 -9.99
C ARG A 528 27.74 -15.18 -10.20
N GLY A 529 27.06 -16.15 -10.81
CA GLY A 529 27.65 -17.42 -11.28
C GLY A 529 27.56 -18.59 -10.31
N GLY A 530 27.03 -18.39 -9.09
CA GLY A 530 26.72 -19.47 -8.16
C GLY A 530 25.32 -20.06 -8.40
N TRP A 531 25.14 -21.34 -8.04
CA TRP A 531 23.82 -21.98 -8.01
C TRP A 531 22.92 -21.46 -6.85
N LEU A 532 23.52 -20.75 -5.91
CA LEU A 532 22.87 -20.20 -4.72
C LEU A 532 22.92 -18.68 -4.80
N ARG A 533 21.75 -18.03 -4.71
CA ARG A 533 21.61 -16.56 -4.78
C ARG A 533 21.64 -15.92 -3.41
N SER A 534 20.88 -16.46 -2.47
CA SER A 534 20.84 -15.96 -1.08
C SER A 534 20.57 -17.06 -0.09
N VAL A 535 20.89 -16.78 1.18
CA VAL A 535 20.49 -17.58 2.34
C VAL A 535 19.95 -16.64 3.39
N GLU A 536 18.72 -16.87 3.79
CA GLU A 536 18.05 -16.15 4.86
C GLU A 536 17.99 -16.97 6.12
N ASN A 537 18.30 -16.36 7.25
CA ASN A 537 18.07 -16.91 8.58
C ASN A 537 17.17 -15.94 9.32
N ASN A 538 16.15 -16.45 10.01
CA ASN A 538 15.23 -15.62 10.77
C ASN A 538 14.90 -16.27 12.11
N ALA A 539 14.76 -15.45 13.14
CA ALA A 539 14.26 -15.84 14.45
C ALA A 539 13.16 -14.88 14.88
N GLU A 540 12.01 -15.42 15.17
CA GLU A 540 10.83 -14.68 15.57
C GLU A 540 10.36 -15.14 16.95
N PHE A 541 9.99 -14.18 17.78
CA PHE A 541 9.36 -14.41 19.07
C PHE A 541 8.12 -13.52 19.18
N SER A 542 6.99 -14.11 19.52
CA SER A 542 5.74 -13.40 19.77
C SER A 542 5.12 -13.87 21.09
N THR A 543 4.70 -12.93 21.91
CA THR A 543 3.93 -13.23 23.12
C THR A 543 2.71 -12.33 23.24
N ILE A 544 1.58 -12.93 23.56
CA ILE A 544 0.32 -12.24 23.83
C ILE A 544 -0.18 -12.65 25.21
N SER A 545 -0.35 -11.68 26.09
CA SER A 545 -0.97 -11.85 27.41
C SER A 545 -2.25 -11.03 27.51
N ASP A 546 -3.10 -11.35 28.50
CA ASP A 546 -4.17 -10.44 28.90
C ASP A 546 -3.59 -9.23 29.67
N THR A 547 -4.43 -8.25 29.98
CA THR A 547 -4.01 -7.06 30.72
C THR A 547 -3.57 -7.36 32.16
N ASP A 548 -3.96 -8.52 32.70
CA ASP A 548 -3.58 -9.00 34.02
C ASP A 548 -2.24 -9.76 34.02
N GLY A 549 -1.64 -9.95 32.82
CA GLY A 549 -0.33 -10.60 32.63
C GLY A 549 -0.38 -12.12 32.44
N ASN A 550 -1.57 -12.70 32.26
CA ASN A 550 -1.67 -14.14 31.97
C ASN A 550 -1.36 -14.36 30.48
N VAL A 551 -0.33 -15.14 30.19
CA VAL A 551 0.05 -15.48 28.82
C VAL A 551 -1.05 -16.32 28.16
N GLN A 552 -1.47 -15.91 26.98
CA GLN A 552 -2.50 -16.56 26.17
C GLN A 552 -1.89 -17.27 24.95
N THR A 553 -0.83 -16.70 24.40
CA THR A 553 -0.12 -17.22 23.24
C THR A 553 1.35 -16.89 23.41
N GLU A 554 2.21 -17.85 23.10
CA GLU A 554 3.65 -17.67 23.03
C GLU A 554 4.14 -18.52 21.87
N GLU A 555 4.82 -17.89 20.92
CA GLU A 555 5.33 -18.53 19.70
C GLU A 555 6.78 -18.18 19.54
N PHE A 556 7.58 -19.16 19.17
CA PHE A 556 8.96 -19.00 18.77
C PHE A 556 9.14 -19.75 17.45
N GLU A 557 9.59 -19.02 16.43
CA GLU A 557 9.92 -19.60 15.12
C GLU A 557 11.39 -19.35 14.82
N LEU A 558 12.04 -20.38 14.28
CA LEU A 558 13.42 -20.29 13.86
C LEU A 558 13.53 -20.89 12.48
N GLU A 559 13.90 -20.05 11.51
CA GLU A 559 14.19 -20.45 10.14
C GLU A 559 15.71 -20.41 9.94
N PHE A 560 16.34 -21.57 9.79
CA PHE A 560 17.80 -21.68 9.71
C PHE A 560 18.35 -21.37 8.32
N ALA A 561 17.60 -21.70 7.28
CA ALA A 561 18.00 -21.43 5.92
C ALA A 561 16.81 -21.48 4.98
N ARG A 562 16.58 -20.38 4.30
CA ARG A 562 15.71 -20.27 3.14
C ARG A 562 16.57 -19.89 1.94
N PHE A 563 16.41 -20.65 0.85
CA PHE A 563 17.26 -20.53 -0.33
C PHE A 563 16.50 -19.89 -1.49
#